data_71393724f0686b87f820025ae8d98ba1
#
_entry.id   71393724f0686b87f820025ae8d98ba1
#
_cell.length_a   1.000
_cell.length_b   1.000
_cell.length_c   1.000
_cell.angle_alpha   90.00
_cell.angle_beta   90.00
_cell.angle_gamma   90.00
#
_symmetry.space_group_name_H-M   'P 1'
#
loop_
_entity.id
_entity.type
_entity.pdbx_description
1 polymer ?
#
loop_
_entity_poly.entity_id
_entity_poly.type
_entity_poly.pdbx_seq_one_letter_code
_entity_poly.pdbx_strand_id
1 'polypeptide(L)'
;MANTELLTRLDAAIAEKNLLRHPFYQDWQAGKLSRQALQLYAAQYYRHVEAFPKHLRVLAARTEGPLRATVMENLAEEENPAASHPRLWRDFAAAVGVGEDDITCCPALPGTQHVVATFREICGDRPVAEAVAALYAYEAQVPEISSTKIDGLRKFYGVEKPAALAYFAIHEEADKAHREAWRAWLDEHSDSNCNDEILGSAKEALNALWGALDAVHLSRN
;
A
#
# COMPACT_ATOMS: atom_id res chain seq x y z
N MET A 1 22.72 -17.35 8.37
CA MET A 1 21.87 -17.67 9.54
C MET A 1 20.62 -16.82 9.39
N ALA A 2 19.47 -17.37 9.75
CA ALA A 2 18.21 -16.63 9.66
C ALA A 2 18.26 -15.30 10.44
N ASN A 3 17.76 -14.19 9.85
CA ASN A 3 17.79 -12.88 10.49
C ASN A 3 16.50 -12.62 11.30
N THR A 4 16.22 -13.54 12.22
CA THR A 4 15.03 -13.52 13.08
C THR A 4 14.90 -12.22 13.88
N GLU A 5 16.02 -11.56 14.22
CA GLU A 5 15.99 -10.28 14.94
C GLU A 5 15.39 -9.17 14.07
N LEU A 6 15.85 -9.01 12.82
CA LEU A 6 15.32 -8.02 11.90
C LEU A 6 13.81 -8.21 11.69
N LEU A 7 13.40 -9.44 11.39
CA LEU A 7 11.99 -9.76 11.17
C LEU A 7 11.11 -9.44 12.38
N THR A 8 11.58 -9.76 13.58
CA THR A 8 10.86 -9.41 14.83
C THR A 8 10.71 -7.91 14.99
N ARG A 9 11.77 -7.14 14.67
CA ARG A 9 11.74 -5.66 14.74
C ARG A 9 10.84 -5.05 13.67
N LEU A 10 10.81 -5.61 12.46
CA LEU A 10 9.89 -5.20 11.38
C LEU A 10 8.44 -5.46 11.77
N ASP A 11 8.14 -6.66 12.25
CA ASP A 11 6.78 -7.01 12.71
C ASP A 11 6.31 -6.09 13.85
N ALA A 12 7.20 -5.76 14.79
CA ALA A 12 6.91 -4.81 15.86
C ALA A 12 6.63 -3.39 15.32
N ALA A 13 7.40 -2.90 14.34
CA ALA A 13 7.18 -1.60 13.71
C ALA A 13 5.85 -1.57 12.94
N ILE A 14 5.51 -2.63 12.22
CA ILE A 14 4.22 -2.77 11.53
C ILE A 14 3.07 -2.75 12.56
N ALA A 15 3.18 -3.49 13.65
CA ALA A 15 2.16 -3.52 14.70
C ALA A 15 1.97 -2.15 15.39
N GLU A 16 3.06 -1.41 15.63
CA GLU A 16 3.04 -0.07 16.20
C GLU A 16 2.31 0.92 15.27
N LYS A 17 2.61 0.89 13.98
CA LYS A 17 2.04 1.76 12.93
C LYS A 17 0.99 1.05 12.08
N ASN A 18 0.27 0.07 12.64
CA ASN A 18 -0.80 -0.60 11.93
C ASN A 18 -1.87 0.40 11.47
N LEU A 19 -2.08 0.48 10.16
CA LEU A 19 -2.95 1.48 9.54
C LEU A 19 -4.42 1.36 10.00
N LEU A 20 -4.89 0.16 10.37
CA LEU A 20 -6.24 -0.02 10.92
C LEU A 20 -6.43 0.68 12.28
N ARG A 21 -5.35 1.07 12.96
CA ARG A 21 -5.39 1.89 14.18
C ARG A 21 -5.46 3.39 13.89
N HIS A 22 -5.28 3.80 12.63
CA HIS A 22 -5.39 5.19 12.25
C HIS A 22 -6.83 5.70 12.41
N PRO A 23 -7.07 6.94 12.91
CA PRO A 23 -8.42 7.49 13.08
C PRO A 23 -9.29 7.43 11.83
N PHE A 24 -8.70 7.59 10.63
CA PHE A 24 -9.41 7.43 9.37
C PHE A 24 -10.03 6.03 9.22
N TYR A 25 -9.27 4.95 9.49
CA TYR A 25 -9.80 3.59 9.40
C TYR A 25 -10.72 3.23 10.57
N GLN A 26 -10.52 3.82 11.75
CA GLN A 26 -11.46 3.69 12.87
C GLN A 26 -12.83 4.29 12.49
N ASP A 27 -12.84 5.45 11.84
CA ASP A 27 -14.08 6.06 11.34
C ASP A 27 -14.68 5.28 10.17
N TRP A 28 -13.85 4.68 9.31
CA TRP A 28 -14.32 3.76 8.25
C TRP A 28 -15.09 2.58 8.84
N GLN A 29 -14.48 1.89 9.81
CA GLN A 29 -15.08 0.73 10.49
C GLN A 29 -16.36 1.07 11.27
N ALA A 30 -16.45 2.28 11.76
CA ALA A 30 -17.60 2.78 12.48
C ALA A 30 -18.70 3.39 11.58
N GLY A 31 -18.48 3.47 10.26
CA GLY A 31 -19.41 4.11 9.32
C GLY A 31 -19.54 5.62 9.52
N LYS A 32 -18.52 6.28 10.06
CA LYS A 32 -18.51 7.71 10.41
C LYS A 32 -17.92 8.60 9.32
N LEU A 33 -17.31 8.04 8.27
CA LEU A 33 -16.80 8.86 7.18
C LEU A 33 -17.96 9.43 6.37
N SER A 34 -17.90 10.73 6.06
CA SER A 34 -18.79 11.33 5.11
C SER A 34 -18.50 10.82 3.70
N ARG A 35 -19.50 10.97 2.79
CA ARG A 35 -19.28 10.65 1.37
C ARG A 35 -18.13 11.46 0.78
N GLN A 36 -17.99 12.72 1.16
CA GLN A 36 -16.90 13.58 0.72
C GLN A 36 -15.53 13.07 1.19
N ALA A 37 -15.44 12.56 2.43
CA ALA A 37 -14.22 11.96 2.95
C ALA A 37 -13.81 10.69 2.17
N LEU A 38 -14.79 9.85 1.79
CA LEU A 38 -14.54 8.68 0.94
C LEU A 38 -14.09 9.08 -0.46
N GLN A 39 -14.71 10.11 -1.05
CA GLN A 39 -14.36 10.65 -2.35
C GLN A 39 -12.95 11.23 -2.34
N LEU A 40 -12.62 12.03 -1.34
CA LEU A 40 -11.28 12.58 -1.17
C LEU A 40 -10.23 11.46 -1.04
N TYR A 41 -10.51 10.46 -0.20
CA TYR A 41 -9.64 9.29 -0.07
C TYR A 41 -9.44 8.57 -1.40
N ALA A 42 -10.52 8.30 -2.13
CA ALA A 42 -10.45 7.61 -3.41
C ALA A 42 -9.58 8.37 -4.43
N ALA A 43 -9.72 9.70 -4.51
CA ALA A 43 -8.93 10.54 -5.41
C ALA A 43 -7.45 10.65 -4.97
N GLN A 44 -7.19 10.79 -3.67
CA GLN A 44 -5.84 10.97 -3.15
C GLN A 44 -5.03 9.68 -3.20
N TYR A 45 -5.58 8.58 -2.72
CA TYR A 45 -4.86 7.30 -2.68
C TYR A 45 -4.61 6.72 -4.08
N TYR A 46 -5.41 7.09 -5.07
CA TYR A 46 -5.17 6.75 -6.47
C TYR A 46 -3.74 7.09 -6.93
N ARG A 47 -3.16 8.19 -6.45
CA ARG A 47 -1.79 8.59 -6.78
C ARG A 47 -0.75 7.55 -6.35
N HIS A 48 -0.96 6.94 -5.20
CA HIS A 48 -0.11 5.84 -4.73
C HIS A 48 -0.33 4.58 -5.56
N VAL A 49 -1.59 4.21 -5.82
CA VAL A 49 -1.95 3.05 -6.65
C VAL A 49 -1.37 3.16 -8.07
N GLU A 50 -1.47 4.33 -8.71
CA GLU A 50 -0.92 4.56 -10.05
C GLU A 50 0.62 4.56 -10.07
N ALA A 51 1.26 4.97 -8.97
CA ALA A 51 2.71 5.02 -8.86
C ALA A 51 3.34 3.66 -8.51
N PHE A 52 2.61 2.78 -7.83
CA PHE A 52 3.15 1.54 -7.27
C PHE A 52 3.78 0.60 -8.33
N PRO A 53 3.15 0.30 -9.47
CA PRO A 53 3.78 -0.49 -10.51
C PRO A 53 5.05 0.17 -11.09
N LYS A 54 5.14 1.50 -11.07
CA LYS A 54 6.36 2.22 -11.49
C LYS A 54 7.51 1.99 -10.50
N HIS A 55 7.22 1.93 -9.20
CA HIS A 55 8.20 1.63 -8.15
C HIS A 55 8.71 0.19 -8.28
N LEU A 56 7.81 -0.78 -8.48
CA LEU A 56 8.17 -2.17 -8.74
C LEU A 56 9.03 -2.32 -9.99
N ARG A 57 8.72 -1.61 -11.08
CA ARG A 57 9.51 -1.66 -12.31
C ARG A 57 10.94 -1.16 -12.10
N VAL A 58 11.11 -0.07 -11.35
CA VAL A 58 12.43 0.45 -11.00
C VAL A 58 13.20 -0.54 -10.14
N LEU A 59 12.56 -1.12 -9.13
CA LEU A 59 13.19 -2.15 -8.29
C LEU A 59 13.56 -3.40 -9.09
N ALA A 60 12.69 -3.88 -9.99
CA ALA A 60 12.97 -5.01 -10.86
C ALA A 60 14.22 -4.81 -11.73
N ALA A 61 14.49 -3.58 -12.18
CA ALA A 61 15.68 -3.26 -12.96
C ALA A 61 17.00 -3.33 -12.14
N ARG A 62 16.90 -3.35 -10.81
CA ARG A 62 18.02 -3.36 -9.84
C ARG A 62 18.18 -4.70 -9.14
N THR A 63 17.31 -5.65 -9.42
CA THR A 63 17.28 -6.98 -8.80
C THR A 63 17.65 -8.06 -9.83
N GLU A 64 18.10 -9.20 -9.34
CA GLU A 64 18.48 -10.37 -10.14
C GLU A 64 17.92 -11.65 -9.54
N GLY A 65 18.02 -12.77 -10.27
CA GLY A 65 17.66 -14.10 -9.80
C GLY A 65 16.23 -14.22 -9.26
N PRO A 66 16.02 -14.99 -8.17
CA PRO A 66 14.69 -15.23 -7.60
C PRO A 66 13.96 -13.95 -7.16
N LEU A 67 14.69 -12.98 -6.57
CA LEU A 67 14.08 -11.72 -6.15
C LEU A 67 13.49 -10.96 -7.32
N ARG A 68 14.23 -10.87 -8.45
CA ARG A 68 13.69 -10.25 -9.64
C ARG A 68 12.42 -10.94 -10.14
N ALA A 69 12.37 -12.27 -10.07
CA ALA A 69 11.17 -13.02 -10.45
C ALA A 69 9.98 -12.64 -9.56
N THR A 70 10.16 -12.57 -8.25
CA THR A 70 9.13 -12.14 -7.29
C THR A 70 8.65 -10.71 -7.57
N VAL A 71 9.57 -9.76 -7.79
CA VAL A 71 9.19 -8.36 -8.11
C VAL A 71 8.44 -8.28 -9.43
N MET A 72 8.85 -9.06 -10.45
CA MET A 72 8.19 -9.09 -11.75
C MET A 72 6.82 -9.76 -11.72
N GLU A 73 6.61 -10.75 -10.85
CA GLU A 73 5.31 -11.38 -10.62
C GLU A 73 4.32 -10.37 -10.02
N ASN A 74 4.71 -9.69 -8.94
CA ASN A 74 3.92 -8.61 -8.35
C ASN A 74 3.62 -7.50 -9.38
N LEU A 75 4.63 -7.06 -10.15
CA LEU A 75 4.42 -6.08 -11.21
C LEU A 75 3.42 -6.55 -12.29
N ALA A 76 3.48 -7.83 -12.67
CA ALA A 76 2.56 -8.39 -13.65
C ALA A 76 1.11 -8.43 -13.15
N GLU A 77 0.89 -8.63 -11.85
CA GLU A 77 -0.43 -8.54 -11.23
C GLU A 77 -0.94 -7.09 -11.24
N GLU A 78 -0.10 -6.13 -10.84
CA GLU A 78 -0.42 -4.70 -10.85
C GLU A 78 -0.84 -4.20 -12.24
N GLU A 79 -0.18 -4.69 -13.29
CA GLU A 79 -0.38 -4.27 -14.68
C GLU A 79 -1.21 -5.24 -15.51
N ASN A 80 -1.86 -6.23 -14.91
CA ASN A 80 -2.68 -7.21 -15.61
C ASN A 80 -3.69 -6.52 -16.55
N PRO A 81 -3.64 -6.72 -17.87
CA PRO A 81 -4.50 -6.00 -18.82
C PRO A 81 -6.00 -6.23 -18.58
N ALA A 82 -6.36 -7.38 -18.01
CA ALA A 82 -7.77 -7.70 -17.70
C ALA A 82 -8.24 -7.02 -16.40
N ALA A 83 -7.33 -6.75 -15.45
CA ALA A 83 -7.66 -6.30 -14.10
C ALA A 83 -6.52 -5.45 -13.49
N SER A 84 -5.99 -4.45 -14.23
CA SER A 84 -4.92 -3.62 -13.68
C SER A 84 -5.38 -2.87 -12.44
N HIS A 85 -4.54 -2.82 -11.42
CA HIS A 85 -4.91 -2.24 -10.12
C HIS A 85 -5.33 -0.76 -10.23
N PRO A 86 -4.67 0.10 -11.03
CA PRO A 86 -5.17 1.46 -11.26
C PRO A 86 -6.58 1.52 -11.88
N ARG A 87 -6.93 0.57 -12.76
CA ARG A 87 -8.28 0.51 -13.32
C ARG A 87 -9.30 0.07 -12.28
N LEU A 88 -9.00 -0.99 -11.53
CA LEU A 88 -9.89 -1.47 -10.47
C LEU A 88 -10.13 -0.41 -9.40
N TRP A 89 -9.11 0.39 -9.08
CA TRP A 89 -9.27 1.51 -8.17
C TRP A 89 -10.21 2.59 -8.72
N ARG A 90 -10.14 2.90 -10.03
CA ARG A 90 -11.08 3.85 -10.68
C ARG A 90 -12.51 3.33 -10.62
N ASP A 91 -12.73 2.03 -10.79
CA ASP A 91 -14.06 1.42 -10.64
C ASP A 91 -14.62 1.63 -9.21
N PHE A 92 -13.77 1.46 -8.19
CA PHE A 92 -14.13 1.81 -6.82
C PHE A 92 -14.41 3.32 -6.67
N ALA A 93 -13.54 4.18 -7.16
CA ALA A 93 -13.70 5.63 -7.08
C ALA A 93 -15.01 6.10 -7.72
N ALA A 94 -15.35 5.57 -8.90
CA ALA A 94 -16.61 5.83 -9.57
C ALA A 94 -17.83 5.39 -8.73
N ALA A 95 -17.73 4.24 -8.05
CA ALA A 95 -18.81 3.74 -7.19
C ALA A 95 -19.07 4.63 -5.97
N VAL A 96 -18.06 5.32 -5.44
CA VAL A 96 -18.24 6.32 -4.39
C VAL A 96 -18.53 7.74 -4.93
N GLY A 97 -18.61 7.89 -6.26
CA GLY A 97 -19.02 9.12 -6.93
C GLY A 97 -17.89 10.10 -7.26
N VAL A 98 -16.67 9.58 -7.49
CA VAL A 98 -15.55 10.34 -8.04
C VAL A 98 -15.49 10.16 -9.54
N GLY A 99 -15.56 11.27 -10.29
CA GLY A 99 -15.43 11.26 -11.74
C GLY A 99 -14.00 11.04 -12.22
N GLU A 100 -13.83 10.66 -13.49
CA GLU A 100 -12.50 10.42 -14.09
C GLU A 100 -11.64 11.70 -14.06
N ASP A 101 -12.24 12.86 -14.33
CA ASP A 101 -11.53 14.13 -14.26
C ASP A 101 -11.12 14.48 -12.82
N ASP A 102 -11.98 14.19 -11.85
CA ASP A 102 -11.69 14.45 -10.43
C ASP A 102 -10.54 13.57 -9.92
N ILE A 103 -10.49 12.30 -10.32
CA ILE A 103 -9.41 11.40 -9.90
C ILE A 103 -8.06 11.77 -10.51
N THR A 104 -8.06 12.31 -11.73
CA THR A 104 -6.84 12.68 -12.46
C THR A 104 -6.37 14.10 -12.17
N CYS A 105 -7.29 15.06 -12.02
CA CYS A 105 -6.98 16.47 -11.85
C CYS A 105 -6.96 16.96 -10.40
N CYS A 106 -7.44 16.16 -9.43
CA CYS A 106 -7.38 16.52 -8.02
C CYS A 106 -5.94 16.82 -7.59
N PRO A 107 -5.65 18.02 -7.05
CA PRO A 107 -4.30 18.31 -6.54
C PRO A 107 -3.91 17.33 -5.44
N ALA A 108 -2.70 16.77 -5.54
CA ALA A 108 -2.22 15.85 -4.52
C ALA A 108 -1.93 16.61 -3.22
N LEU A 109 -2.49 16.12 -2.11
CA LEU A 109 -2.20 16.64 -0.77
C LEU A 109 -0.72 16.40 -0.41
N PRO A 110 -0.12 17.20 0.48
CA PRO A 110 1.28 17.03 0.86
C PRO A 110 1.62 15.62 1.34
N GLY A 111 0.76 14.98 2.15
CA GLY A 111 0.96 13.60 2.60
C GLY A 111 0.88 12.58 1.46
N THR A 112 0.00 12.81 0.47
CA THR A 112 -0.08 12.00 -0.75
C THR A 112 1.18 12.12 -1.60
N GLN A 113 1.69 13.36 -1.78
CA GLN A 113 2.95 13.58 -2.49
C GLN A 113 4.12 12.92 -1.77
N HIS A 114 4.15 13.02 -0.44
CA HIS A 114 5.21 12.44 0.39
C HIS A 114 5.25 10.92 0.27
N VAL A 115 4.13 10.20 0.40
CA VAL A 115 4.14 8.73 0.30
C VAL A 115 4.61 8.26 -1.07
N VAL A 116 4.17 8.89 -2.16
CA VAL A 116 4.64 8.54 -3.51
C VAL A 116 6.14 8.81 -3.67
N ALA A 117 6.63 9.95 -3.16
CA ALA A 117 8.05 10.29 -3.22
C ALA A 117 8.91 9.33 -2.39
N THR A 118 8.46 8.96 -1.19
CA THR A 118 9.15 8.03 -0.30
C THR A 118 9.34 6.66 -0.95
N PHE A 119 8.26 6.06 -1.47
CA PHE A 119 8.39 4.76 -2.14
C PHE A 119 9.23 4.83 -3.41
N ARG A 120 9.15 5.93 -4.18
CA ARG A 120 10.01 6.13 -5.35
C ARG A 120 11.49 6.17 -4.96
N GLU A 121 11.85 6.91 -3.93
CA GLU A 121 13.22 7.01 -3.42
C GLU A 121 13.73 5.67 -2.90
N ILE A 122 12.94 5.02 -2.04
CA ILE A 122 13.34 3.75 -1.43
C ILE A 122 13.52 2.67 -2.52
N CYS A 123 12.59 2.51 -3.44
CA CYS A 123 12.68 1.50 -4.51
C CYS A 123 13.73 1.87 -5.58
N GLY A 124 13.99 3.16 -5.80
CA GLY A 124 14.88 3.64 -6.85
C GLY A 124 16.34 3.81 -6.41
N ASP A 125 16.57 4.35 -5.24
CA ASP A 125 17.86 4.91 -4.89
C ASP A 125 18.54 4.22 -3.69
N ARG A 126 17.77 3.54 -2.80
CA ARG A 126 18.31 2.88 -1.61
C ARG A 126 18.74 1.44 -1.88
N PRO A 127 19.51 0.80 -0.99
CA PRO A 127 19.83 -0.62 -1.06
C PRO A 127 18.58 -1.50 -1.21
N VAL A 128 18.73 -2.59 -1.97
CA VAL A 128 17.60 -3.49 -2.30
C VAL A 128 16.90 -4.04 -1.04
N ALA A 129 17.66 -4.37 0.00
CA ALA A 129 17.08 -4.89 1.25
C ALA A 129 16.16 -3.86 1.95
N GLU A 130 16.50 -2.58 1.86
CA GLU A 130 15.65 -1.50 2.36
C GLU A 130 14.35 -1.37 1.57
N ALA A 131 14.42 -1.51 0.22
CA ALA A 131 13.25 -1.50 -0.64
C ALA A 131 12.32 -2.68 -0.35
N VAL A 132 12.87 -3.89 -0.21
CA VAL A 132 12.10 -5.08 0.14
C VAL A 132 11.44 -4.94 1.52
N ALA A 133 12.12 -4.36 2.50
CA ALA A 133 11.56 -4.13 3.83
C ALA A 133 10.40 -3.09 3.81
N ALA A 134 10.50 -2.06 2.99
CA ALA A 134 9.42 -1.09 2.81
C ALA A 134 8.18 -1.72 2.14
N LEU A 135 8.38 -2.56 1.10
CA LEU A 135 7.31 -3.33 0.46
C LEU A 135 6.67 -4.31 1.45
N TYR A 136 7.49 -5.05 2.20
CA TYR A 136 7.01 -5.93 3.27
C TYR A 136 6.14 -5.17 4.28
N ALA A 137 6.62 -4.03 4.78
CA ALA A 137 5.90 -3.24 5.77
C ALA A 137 4.55 -2.70 5.25
N TYR A 138 4.44 -2.42 3.96
CA TYR A 138 3.20 -2.01 3.31
C TYR A 138 2.27 -3.21 3.08
N GLU A 139 2.70 -4.20 2.30
CA GLU A 139 1.85 -5.30 1.84
C GLU A 139 1.45 -6.26 2.97
N ALA A 140 2.23 -6.34 4.06
CA ALA A 140 1.87 -7.13 5.24
C ALA A 140 0.53 -6.72 5.88
N GLN A 141 0.08 -5.48 5.67
CA GLN A 141 -1.15 -4.95 6.26
C GLN A 141 -2.35 -4.98 5.31
N VAL A 142 -2.08 -5.06 3.99
CA VAL A 142 -3.09 -4.84 2.95
C VAL A 142 -4.22 -5.88 2.96
N PRO A 143 -3.99 -7.20 3.21
CA PRO A 143 -5.08 -8.17 3.30
C PRO A 143 -6.15 -7.79 4.32
N GLU A 144 -5.75 -7.48 5.56
CA GLU A 144 -6.67 -7.10 6.64
C GLU A 144 -7.36 -5.75 6.38
N ILE A 145 -6.61 -4.80 5.80
CA ILE A 145 -7.16 -3.50 5.40
C ILE A 145 -8.20 -3.68 4.30
N SER A 146 -7.96 -4.55 3.33
CA SER A 146 -8.87 -4.81 2.20
C SER A 146 -10.17 -5.44 2.68
N SER A 147 -10.09 -6.46 3.54
CA SER A 147 -11.25 -7.06 4.19
C SER A 147 -12.08 -6.03 4.96
N THR A 148 -11.41 -5.23 5.80
CA THR A 148 -12.04 -4.14 6.56
C THR A 148 -12.74 -3.12 5.66
N LYS A 149 -12.12 -2.77 4.51
CA LYS A 149 -12.73 -1.84 3.54
C LYS A 149 -13.96 -2.43 2.89
N ILE A 150 -13.92 -3.69 2.46
CA ILE A 150 -15.08 -4.38 1.86
C ILE A 150 -16.25 -4.38 2.83
N ASP A 151 -16.03 -4.77 4.08
CA ASP A 151 -17.05 -4.84 5.10
C ASP A 151 -17.70 -3.46 5.35
N GLY A 152 -16.88 -2.43 5.54
CA GLY A 152 -17.37 -1.07 5.74
C GLY A 152 -18.13 -0.52 4.54
N LEU A 153 -17.63 -0.74 3.31
CA LEU A 153 -18.25 -0.31 2.06
C LEU A 153 -19.65 -0.92 1.90
N ARG A 154 -19.80 -2.21 2.16
CA ARG A 154 -21.08 -2.90 2.12
C ARG A 154 -22.03 -2.42 3.23
N LYS A 155 -21.53 -2.39 4.46
CA LYS A 155 -22.36 -2.16 5.64
C LYS A 155 -22.85 -0.72 5.78
N PHE A 156 -22.02 0.26 5.44
CA PHE A 156 -22.27 1.66 5.77
C PHE A 156 -22.41 2.59 4.57
N TYR A 157 -21.81 2.21 3.41
CA TYR A 157 -21.68 3.14 2.28
C TYR A 157 -22.46 2.71 1.04
N GLY A 158 -23.15 1.56 1.09
CA GLY A 158 -24.02 1.06 0.00
C GLY A 158 -23.24 0.63 -1.25
N VAL A 159 -21.95 0.30 -1.12
CA VAL A 159 -21.11 -0.18 -2.21
C VAL A 159 -21.06 -1.71 -2.17
N GLU A 160 -21.87 -2.35 -3.01
CA GLU A 160 -22.05 -3.81 -3.01
C GLU A 160 -21.61 -4.47 -4.33
N LYS A 161 -21.49 -3.69 -5.41
CA LYS A 161 -21.18 -4.22 -6.74
C LYS A 161 -19.80 -4.87 -6.75
N PRO A 162 -19.66 -6.15 -7.23
CA PRO A 162 -18.37 -6.83 -7.27
C PRO A 162 -17.27 -6.03 -7.97
N ALA A 163 -17.58 -5.35 -9.08
CA ALA A 163 -16.60 -4.54 -9.80
C ALA A 163 -16.03 -3.39 -8.94
N ALA A 164 -16.86 -2.77 -8.09
CA ALA A 164 -16.41 -1.70 -7.19
C ALA A 164 -15.56 -2.20 -6.01
N LEU A 165 -15.64 -3.48 -5.70
CA LEU A 165 -14.91 -4.13 -4.60
C LEU A 165 -13.70 -4.95 -5.11
N ALA A 166 -13.56 -5.10 -6.42
CA ALA A 166 -12.59 -6.00 -7.04
C ALA A 166 -11.14 -5.67 -6.65
N TYR A 167 -10.80 -4.38 -6.58
CA TYR A 167 -9.47 -3.95 -6.11
C TYR A 167 -9.13 -4.53 -4.73
N PHE A 168 -10.04 -4.44 -3.79
CA PHE A 168 -9.82 -4.93 -2.43
C PHE A 168 -9.86 -6.47 -2.36
N ALA A 169 -10.76 -7.09 -3.11
CA ALA A 169 -10.91 -8.55 -3.11
C ALA A 169 -9.65 -9.26 -3.65
N ILE A 170 -8.97 -8.69 -4.65
CA ILE A 170 -7.70 -9.24 -5.15
C ILE A 170 -6.63 -9.16 -4.06
N HIS A 171 -6.52 -8.01 -3.38
CA HIS A 171 -5.49 -7.79 -2.37
C HIS A 171 -5.71 -8.58 -1.05
N GLU A 172 -6.90 -9.08 -0.78
CA GLU A 172 -7.12 -10.00 0.36
C GLU A 172 -6.31 -11.30 0.24
N GLU A 173 -6.03 -11.75 -1.00
CA GLU A 173 -5.32 -13.01 -1.24
C GLU A 173 -3.90 -12.79 -1.78
N ALA A 174 -3.72 -11.92 -2.78
CA ALA A 174 -2.43 -11.72 -3.44
C ALA A 174 -1.34 -11.27 -2.45
N ASP A 175 -1.64 -10.31 -1.58
CA ASP A 175 -0.65 -9.76 -0.65
C ASP A 175 -0.25 -10.73 0.48
N LYS A 176 -0.97 -11.82 0.68
CA LYS A 176 -0.50 -12.89 1.58
C LYS A 176 0.75 -13.57 1.02
N ALA A 177 0.74 -13.88 -0.28
CA ALA A 177 1.88 -14.50 -0.96
C ALA A 177 3.06 -13.51 -1.07
N HIS A 178 2.78 -12.27 -1.44
CA HIS A 178 3.83 -11.24 -1.51
C HIS A 178 4.50 -11.02 -0.16
N ARG A 179 3.73 -10.85 0.92
CA ARG A 179 4.25 -10.73 2.28
C ARG A 179 5.17 -11.89 2.67
N GLU A 180 4.78 -13.12 2.35
CA GLU A 180 5.59 -14.29 2.65
C GLU A 180 6.89 -14.31 1.84
N ALA A 181 6.82 -13.94 0.57
CA ALA A 181 7.99 -13.88 -0.32
C ALA A 181 8.99 -12.80 0.13
N TRP A 182 8.52 -11.59 0.46
CA TRP A 182 9.38 -10.52 0.99
C TRP A 182 10.02 -10.93 2.31
N ARG A 183 9.24 -11.51 3.21
CA ARG A 183 9.72 -11.99 4.51
C ARG A 183 10.79 -13.05 4.37
N ALA A 184 10.57 -14.06 3.53
CA ALA A 184 11.54 -15.13 3.29
C ALA A 184 12.85 -14.57 2.71
N TRP A 185 12.74 -13.65 1.74
CA TRP A 185 13.93 -13.04 1.15
C TRP A 185 14.73 -12.22 2.18
N LEU A 186 14.08 -11.44 3.02
CA LEU A 186 14.73 -10.67 4.09
C LEU A 186 15.44 -11.59 5.10
N ASP A 187 14.83 -12.72 5.45
CA ASP A 187 15.41 -13.68 6.37
C ASP A 187 16.73 -14.29 5.84
N GLU A 188 16.78 -14.53 4.53
CA GLU A 188 17.92 -15.22 3.89
C GLU A 188 19.04 -14.25 3.45
N HIS A 189 18.71 -13.01 3.09
CA HIS A 189 19.61 -12.13 2.34
C HIS A 189 19.95 -10.81 3.05
N SER A 190 19.39 -10.55 4.24
CA SER A 190 19.75 -9.34 4.99
C SER A 190 21.05 -9.50 5.73
N ASP A 191 21.93 -8.52 5.61
CA ASP A 191 23.12 -8.41 6.45
C ASP A 191 22.73 -7.84 7.81
N SER A 192 23.07 -8.54 8.88
CA SER A 192 22.80 -8.10 10.27
C SER A 192 23.43 -6.74 10.61
N ASN A 193 24.51 -6.35 9.93
CA ASN A 193 25.14 -5.04 10.10
C ASN A 193 24.30 -3.89 9.54
N CYS A 194 23.33 -4.18 8.66
CA CYS A 194 22.44 -3.19 8.03
C CYS A 194 21.01 -3.22 8.60
N ASN A 195 20.76 -3.95 9.67
CA ASN A 195 19.42 -4.10 10.24
C ASN A 195 18.77 -2.75 10.63
N ASP A 196 19.55 -1.79 11.09
CA ASP A 196 19.02 -0.50 11.52
C ASP A 196 18.59 0.36 10.31
N GLU A 197 19.35 0.34 9.23
CA GLU A 197 19.02 1.04 7.97
C GLU A 197 17.79 0.41 7.30
N ILE A 198 17.73 -0.93 7.24
CA ILE A 198 16.61 -1.67 6.68
C ILE A 198 15.33 -1.39 7.48
N LEU A 199 15.40 -1.45 8.81
CA LEU A 199 14.28 -1.09 9.68
C LEU A 199 13.90 0.39 9.54
N GLY A 200 14.88 1.27 9.37
CA GLY A 200 14.69 2.70 9.15
C GLY A 200 13.82 2.98 7.94
N SER A 201 14.12 2.35 6.80
CA SER A 201 13.37 2.50 5.56
C SER A 201 11.95 1.94 5.65
N ALA A 202 11.77 0.80 6.33
CA ALA A 202 10.43 0.27 6.61
C ALA A 202 9.59 1.23 7.47
N LYS A 203 10.17 1.80 8.53
CA LYS A 203 9.50 2.81 9.37
C LYS A 203 9.17 4.09 8.61
N GLU A 204 10.04 4.52 7.71
CA GLU A 204 9.78 5.68 6.87
C GLU A 204 8.59 5.45 5.94
N ALA A 205 8.51 4.28 5.28
CA ALA A 205 7.36 3.89 4.48
C ALA A 205 6.06 3.86 5.30
N LEU A 206 6.09 3.25 6.50
CA LEU A 206 4.95 3.22 7.43
C LEU A 206 4.49 4.64 7.84
N ASN A 207 5.43 5.52 8.16
CA ASN A 207 5.13 6.91 8.52
C ASN A 207 4.57 7.70 7.33
N ALA A 208 5.07 7.47 6.12
CA ALA A 208 4.56 8.11 4.91
C ALA A 208 3.12 7.66 4.59
N LEU A 209 2.81 6.38 4.72
CA LEU A 209 1.45 5.84 4.58
C LEU A 209 0.51 6.42 5.64
N TRP A 210 0.93 6.49 6.89
CA TRP A 210 0.18 7.10 7.99
C TRP A 210 -0.09 8.59 7.71
N GLY A 211 0.94 9.34 7.31
CA GLY A 211 0.83 10.77 6.97
C GLY A 211 -0.06 11.06 5.76
N ALA A 212 -0.16 10.13 4.80
CA ALA A 212 -1.12 10.24 3.70
C ALA A 212 -2.57 10.13 4.20
N LEU A 213 -2.83 9.24 5.16
CA LEU A 213 -4.13 9.14 5.82
C LEU A 213 -4.45 10.36 6.70
N ASP A 214 -3.45 10.89 7.44
CA ASP A 214 -3.60 12.15 8.19
C ASP A 214 -4.03 13.29 7.28
N ALA A 215 -3.36 13.45 6.12
CA ALA A 215 -3.69 14.52 5.17
C ALA A 215 -5.14 14.42 4.68
N VAL A 216 -5.64 13.21 4.37
CA VAL A 216 -7.04 12.99 3.99
C VAL A 216 -7.98 13.23 5.17
N HIS A 217 -7.63 12.71 6.35
CA HIS A 217 -8.46 12.78 7.56
C HIS A 217 -8.66 14.22 8.04
N LEU A 218 -7.62 15.04 7.99
CA LEU A 218 -7.67 16.45 8.40
C LEU A 218 -8.35 17.36 7.35
N SER A 219 -8.32 16.99 6.06
CA SER A 219 -8.89 17.79 4.98
C SER A 219 -10.41 17.57 4.77
N ARG A 220 -11.04 16.70 5.54
CA ARG A 220 -12.47 16.36 5.43
C ARG A 220 -13.42 17.32 6.18
N ASN A 221 -12.88 18.32 6.89
CA ASN A 221 -13.63 19.31 7.67
C ASN A 221 -13.83 20.61 6.91
#